data_a6caab301930cc5a02469aa59ec52926
#
_entry.id   a6caab301930cc5a02469aa59ec52926
#
_cell.length_a   1.000
_cell.length_b   1.000
_cell.length_c   1.000
_cell.angle_alpha   90.00
_cell.angle_beta   90.00
_cell.angle_gamma   90.00
#
_symmetry.space_group_name_H-M   'P 1'
#
loop_
_entity.id
_entity.type
_entity.pdbx_description
1 polymer ?
#
loop_
_entity_poly.entity_id
_entity_poly.type
_entity_poly.pdbx_seq_one_letter_code
_entity_poly.pdbx_strand_id
1 'polypeptide(L)'
;MKKKLGLIQTGGLGDIHIALPIALFYHKKNFEIYWPIFENWVTQMKHYVPWVNWIGIPKENKEHAYNEPVKILDSMGVEKKIPLYNFLGTKIELSNTPYFPHVSFDKYKYIKADVPFFYKWKLNECIKRDTKREDEIFNKFVKNENFVVTHLKASIHTAAFDLSLIPKDFQIIEISNDGFVLDWLKIIEKAKMLFMTNSVMANITEQLNINNTKYYIPRTNIFNNPIFINNWIWIKNQNIDPKTNLTGIKF
;
A
#
# COMPACT_ATOMS: atom_id res chain seq x y z
N MET A 1 -12.41 22.02 -21.01
CA MET A 1 -11.94 21.82 -19.62
C MET A 1 -11.83 20.34 -19.33
N LYS A 2 -10.82 19.91 -18.57
CA LYS A 2 -10.73 18.52 -18.08
C LYS A 2 -11.84 18.27 -17.06
N LYS A 3 -12.42 17.05 -17.07
CA LYS A 3 -13.37 16.64 -16.04
C LYS A 3 -12.63 16.39 -14.72
N LYS A 4 -13.19 16.83 -13.59
CA LYS A 4 -12.60 16.63 -12.27
C LYS A 4 -13.07 15.30 -11.68
N LEU A 5 -12.14 14.56 -11.05
CA LEU A 5 -12.43 13.33 -10.32
C LEU A 5 -11.82 13.38 -8.93
N GLY A 6 -12.61 13.11 -7.91
CA GLY A 6 -12.17 12.97 -6.53
C GLY A 6 -12.01 11.49 -6.13
N LEU A 7 -10.88 11.14 -5.55
CA LEU A 7 -10.67 9.86 -4.90
C LEU A 7 -10.75 10.01 -3.38
N ILE A 8 -11.44 9.10 -2.70
CA ILE A 8 -11.61 9.14 -1.24
C ILE A 8 -10.96 7.90 -0.63
N GLN A 9 -9.72 8.07 -0.23
CA GLN A 9 -8.87 7.14 0.53
C GLN A 9 -7.86 8.00 1.29
N THR A 10 -8.22 8.51 2.45
CA THR A 10 -7.46 9.54 3.16
C THR A 10 -6.31 8.99 3.98
N GLY A 11 -6.45 7.78 4.48
CA GLY A 11 -5.49 7.11 5.34
C GLY A 11 -5.08 5.73 4.83
N GLY A 12 -4.07 5.17 5.51
CA GLY A 12 -3.45 3.92 5.09
C GLY A 12 -2.51 4.14 3.88
N LEU A 13 -1.24 4.46 4.15
CA LEU A 13 -0.28 4.74 3.07
C LEU A 13 -0.19 3.58 2.07
N GLY A 14 -0.30 2.33 2.55
CA GLY A 14 -0.38 1.14 1.68
C GLY A 14 -1.61 1.14 0.79
N ASP A 15 -2.76 1.54 1.33
CA ASP A 15 -4.01 1.65 0.57
C ASP A 15 -3.95 2.73 -0.51
N ILE A 16 -3.29 3.85 -0.22
CA ILE A 16 -3.07 4.93 -1.19
C ILE A 16 -2.21 4.40 -2.35
N HIS A 17 -1.10 3.70 -2.06
CA HIS A 17 -0.23 3.14 -3.11
C HIS A 17 -0.95 2.07 -3.95
N ILE A 18 -1.76 1.20 -3.32
CA ILE A 18 -2.61 0.24 -4.04
C ILE A 18 -3.55 0.95 -5.02
N ALA A 19 -4.04 2.14 -4.65
CA ALA A 19 -5.03 2.87 -5.42
C ALA A 19 -4.42 3.87 -6.44
N LEU A 20 -3.12 4.15 -6.41
CA LEU A 20 -2.48 5.04 -7.40
C LEU A 20 -2.76 4.64 -8.86
N PRO A 21 -2.71 3.35 -9.24
CA PRO A 21 -3.05 2.97 -10.61
C PRO A 21 -4.52 3.19 -10.99
N ILE A 22 -5.43 3.28 -10.01
CA ILE A 22 -6.81 3.71 -10.25
C ILE A 22 -6.83 5.18 -10.69
N ALA A 23 -6.09 6.03 -9.96
CA ALA A 23 -5.92 7.44 -10.33
C ALA A 23 -5.33 7.58 -11.74
N LEU A 24 -4.28 6.79 -12.05
CA LEU A 24 -3.65 6.77 -13.37
C LEU A 24 -4.63 6.41 -14.49
N PHE A 25 -5.47 5.40 -14.27
CA PHE A 25 -6.49 4.99 -15.24
C PHE A 25 -7.42 6.15 -15.63
N TYR A 26 -7.90 6.91 -14.66
CA TYR A 26 -8.75 8.06 -14.92
C TYR A 26 -7.96 9.26 -15.48
N HIS A 27 -6.72 9.46 -15.02
CA HIS A 27 -5.84 10.49 -15.57
C HIS A 27 -5.61 10.28 -17.09
N LYS A 28 -5.35 9.03 -17.50
CA LYS A 28 -5.24 8.66 -18.93
C LYS A 28 -6.54 8.85 -19.72
N LYS A 29 -7.69 8.87 -19.05
CA LYS A 29 -9.00 9.21 -19.63
C LYS A 29 -9.31 10.72 -19.58
N ASN A 30 -8.28 11.55 -19.42
CA ASN A 30 -8.36 13.01 -19.40
C ASN A 30 -9.14 13.60 -18.22
N PHE A 31 -9.13 12.91 -17.06
CA PHE A 31 -9.60 13.47 -15.80
C PHE A 31 -8.47 14.19 -15.06
N GLU A 32 -8.80 15.28 -14.40
CA GLU A 32 -7.96 15.92 -13.41
C GLU A 32 -8.27 15.31 -12.05
N ILE A 33 -7.25 14.74 -11.38
CA ILE A 33 -7.42 13.95 -10.18
C ILE A 33 -7.22 14.81 -8.94
N TYR A 34 -8.20 14.82 -8.04
CA TYR A 34 -8.19 15.47 -6.74
C TYR A 34 -8.24 14.41 -5.65
N TRP A 35 -7.28 14.42 -4.73
CA TRP A 35 -7.18 13.36 -3.74
C TRP A 35 -6.84 13.91 -2.34
N PRO A 36 -7.84 14.03 -1.45
CA PRO A 36 -7.63 14.35 -0.05
C PRO A 36 -6.93 13.19 0.67
N ILE A 37 -5.80 13.49 1.32
CA ILE A 37 -5.04 12.55 2.16
C ILE A 37 -4.60 13.25 3.44
N PHE A 38 -4.15 12.46 4.43
CA PHE A 38 -3.59 13.07 5.64
C PHE A 38 -2.40 13.97 5.30
N GLU A 39 -2.39 15.17 5.88
CA GLU A 39 -1.45 16.25 5.54
C GLU A 39 0.03 15.87 5.68
N ASN A 40 0.35 14.99 6.63
CA ASN A 40 1.71 14.50 6.87
C ASN A 40 2.32 13.76 5.67
N TRP A 41 1.54 13.35 4.68
CA TRP A 41 2.02 12.66 3.46
C TRP A 41 1.98 13.53 2.21
N VAL A 42 1.33 14.70 2.26
CA VAL A 42 1.09 15.54 1.07
C VAL A 42 2.40 15.93 0.39
N THR A 43 3.40 16.37 1.16
CA THR A 43 4.68 16.81 0.61
C THR A 43 5.37 15.69 -0.16
N GLN A 44 5.46 14.49 0.44
CA GLN A 44 6.06 13.33 -0.19
C GLN A 44 5.27 12.87 -1.41
N MET A 45 3.95 12.79 -1.28
CA MET A 45 3.11 12.38 -2.40
C MET A 45 3.16 13.36 -3.57
N LYS A 46 3.23 14.68 -3.33
CA LYS A 46 3.47 15.68 -4.39
C LYS A 46 4.81 15.49 -5.07
N HIS A 47 5.84 15.10 -4.32
CA HIS A 47 7.18 14.86 -4.88
C HIS A 47 7.20 13.66 -5.82
N TYR A 48 6.65 12.52 -5.38
CA TYR A 48 6.69 11.26 -6.14
C TYR A 48 5.56 11.12 -7.17
N VAL A 49 4.42 11.78 -6.96
CA VAL A 49 3.23 11.69 -7.83
C VAL A 49 2.69 13.10 -8.11
N PRO A 50 3.45 13.94 -8.86
CA PRO A 50 3.16 15.36 -9.05
C PRO A 50 1.92 15.65 -9.91
N TRP A 51 1.41 14.67 -10.64
CA TRP A 51 0.26 14.82 -11.53
C TRP A 51 -1.11 14.71 -10.84
N VAL A 52 -1.13 14.40 -9.53
CA VAL A 52 -2.33 14.37 -8.68
C VAL A 52 -2.42 15.67 -7.87
N ASN A 53 -3.60 16.27 -7.81
CA ASN A 53 -3.90 17.38 -6.91
C ASN A 53 -4.12 16.85 -5.49
N TRP A 54 -3.04 16.73 -4.73
CA TRP A 54 -3.07 16.28 -3.34
C TRP A 54 -3.56 17.36 -2.41
N ILE A 55 -4.53 17.06 -1.55
CA ILE A 55 -5.13 17.97 -0.59
C ILE A 55 -4.88 17.44 0.82
N GLY A 56 -4.28 18.27 1.67
CA GLY A 56 -4.03 17.89 3.06
C GLY A 56 -5.30 17.98 3.90
N ILE A 57 -5.55 16.93 4.70
CA ILE A 57 -6.57 16.92 5.74
C ILE A 57 -5.94 16.55 7.10
N PRO A 58 -6.37 17.16 8.21
CA PRO A 58 -5.89 16.80 9.53
C PRO A 58 -6.18 15.34 9.87
N LYS A 59 -5.25 14.70 10.59
CA LYS A 59 -5.35 13.27 10.95
C LYS A 59 -6.30 13.00 12.13
N GLU A 60 -6.83 14.03 12.75
CA GLU A 60 -7.36 14.01 14.12
C GLU A 60 -8.60 13.14 14.35
N ASN A 61 -9.31 12.71 13.30
CA ASN A 61 -10.48 11.88 13.54
C ASN A 61 -10.75 10.86 12.42
N LYS A 62 -10.71 9.58 12.76
CA LYS A 62 -11.02 8.48 11.82
C LYS A 62 -12.49 8.50 11.36
N GLU A 63 -13.38 9.05 12.16
CA GLU A 63 -14.81 9.15 11.83
C GLU A 63 -15.09 10.18 10.73
N HIS A 64 -14.19 11.15 10.54
CA HIS A 64 -14.29 12.17 9.50
C HIS A 64 -13.61 11.78 8.18
N ALA A 65 -13.04 10.58 8.07
CA ALA A 65 -12.27 10.15 6.91
C ALA A 65 -13.07 10.13 5.59
N TYR A 66 -14.39 10.19 5.65
CA TYR A 66 -15.26 10.26 4.48
C TYR A 66 -15.97 11.60 4.33
N ASN A 67 -16.59 12.13 5.38
CA ASN A 67 -17.42 13.32 5.29
C ASN A 67 -16.61 14.59 4.96
N GLU A 68 -15.46 14.74 5.58
CA GLU A 68 -14.57 15.87 5.33
C GLU A 68 -13.98 15.89 3.90
N PRO A 69 -13.41 14.79 3.38
CA PRO A 69 -13.00 14.70 1.98
C PRO A 69 -14.13 15.04 0.99
N VAL A 70 -15.34 14.57 1.24
CA VAL A 70 -16.48 14.88 0.37
C VAL A 70 -16.78 16.37 0.36
N LYS A 71 -16.85 17.03 1.52
CA LYS A 71 -17.09 18.48 1.61
C LYS A 71 -16.01 19.29 0.89
N ILE A 72 -14.74 18.92 1.06
CA ILE A 72 -13.62 19.56 0.37
C ILE A 72 -13.76 19.41 -1.15
N LEU A 73 -14.02 18.20 -1.62
CA LEU A 73 -14.19 17.94 -3.04
C LEU A 73 -15.41 18.67 -3.63
N ASP A 74 -16.50 18.79 -2.86
CA ASP A 74 -17.69 19.56 -3.26
C ASP A 74 -17.37 21.04 -3.41
N SER A 75 -16.65 21.62 -2.45
CA SER A 75 -16.25 23.04 -2.51
C SER A 75 -15.33 23.36 -3.70
N MET A 76 -14.62 22.36 -4.24
CA MET A 76 -13.76 22.48 -5.42
C MET A 76 -14.50 22.19 -6.74
N GLY A 77 -15.80 21.94 -6.68
CA GLY A 77 -16.61 21.61 -7.85
C GLY A 77 -16.25 20.26 -8.48
N VAL A 78 -15.87 19.28 -7.65
CA VAL A 78 -15.60 17.91 -8.11
C VAL A 78 -16.89 17.11 -8.13
N GLU A 79 -17.45 16.91 -9.31
CA GLU A 79 -18.74 16.21 -9.47
C GLU A 79 -18.63 14.71 -9.22
N LYS A 80 -17.63 14.06 -9.83
CA LYS A 80 -17.43 12.62 -9.70
C LYS A 80 -16.50 12.31 -8.53
N LYS A 81 -16.98 11.56 -7.54
CA LYS A 81 -16.23 11.10 -6.39
C LYS A 81 -16.28 9.57 -6.29
N ILE A 82 -15.14 8.95 -6.01
CA ILE A 82 -15.02 7.50 -5.88
C ILE A 82 -14.47 7.17 -4.49
N PRO A 83 -15.30 6.65 -3.58
CA PRO A 83 -14.83 6.14 -2.31
C PRO A 83 -14.16 4.78 -2.51
N LEU A 84 -12.93 4.63 -2.01
CA LEU A 84 -12.11 3.43 -2.15
C LEU A 84 -11.98 2.63 -0.85
N TYR A 85 -12.62 3.10 0.22
CA TYR A 85 -12.68 2.36 1.48
C TYR A 85 -13.55 1.12 1.33
N ASN A 86 -13.15 0.04 1.98
CA ASN A 86 -13.96 -1.18 2.08
C ASN A 86 -15.15 -0.98 3.04
N PHE A 87 -15.05 0.01 3.93
CA PHE A 87 -16.05 0.35 4.92
C PHE A 87 -16.15 1.89 5.01
N LEU A 88 -17.33 2.39 4.88
CA LEU A 88 -17.66 3.81 5.06
C LEU A 88 -18.20 4.02 6.46
N GLY A 89 -17.31 4.03 7.46
CA GLY A 89 -17.66 4.49 8.80
C GLY A 89 -18.57 3.59 9.64
N THR A 90 -19.15 2.53 9.09
CA THR A 90 -19.93 1.55 9.85
C THR A 90 -19.46 0.13 9.54
N LYS A 91 -19.41 -0.72 10.57
CA LYS A 91 -19.13 -2.17 10.45
C LYS A 91 -20.10 -2.90 9.50
N ILE A 92 -21.15 -2.22 9.08
CA ILE A 92 -22.32 -2.78 8.38
C ILE A 92 -22.07 -2.89 6.86
N GLU A 93 -21.26 -2.01 6.27
CA GLU A 93 -21.13 -2.01 4.81
C GLU A 93 -20.26 -3.14 4.25
N LEU A 94 -19.29 -3.66 5.01
CA LEU A 94 -18.54 -4.85 4.59
C LEU A 94 -19.40 -6.12 4.58
N SER A 95 -20.26 -6.27 5.58
CA SER A 95 -21.14 -7.46 5.72
C SER A 95 -22.27 -7.47 4.70
N ASN A 96 -22.65 -6.31 4.15
CA ASN A 96 -23.75 -6.16 3.21
C ASN A 96 -23.33 -6.05 1.74
N THR A 97 -22.03 -6.11 1.43
CA THR A 97 -21.60 -6.17 0.03
C THR A 97 -21.64 -7.61 -0.47
N PRO A 98 -22.11 -7.86 -1.71
CA PRO A 98 -22.11 -9.21 -2.29
C PRO A 98 -20.69 -9.78 -2.49
N TYR A 99 -19.68 -9.01 -2.19
CA TYR A 99 -18.27 -9.35 -2.37
C TYR A 99 -17.57 -9.82 -1.10
N PHE A 100 -18.14 -9.54 0.08
CA PHE A 100 -17.54 -10.00 1.35
C PHE A 100 -18.04 -11.42 1.70
N PRO A 101 -17.17 -12.34 2.17
CA PRO A 101 -15.71 -12.23 2.37
C PRO A 101 -14.87 -12.63 1.14
N HIS A 102 -15.46 -12.74 -0.04
CA HIS A 102 -14.89 -13.42 -1.22
C HIS A 102 -13.91 -12.55 -2.03
N VAL A 103 -13.84 -11.26 -1.76
CA VAL A 103 -12.97 -10.33 -2.49
C VAL A 103 -12.00 -9.66 -1.53
N SER A 104 -10.70 -9.76 -1.85
CA SER A 104 -9.66 -9.06 -1.09
C SER A 104 -9.85 -7.54 -1.15
N PHE A 105 -9.38 -6.83 -0.12
CA PHE A 105 -9.59 -5.39 0.02
C PHE A 105 -8.99 -4.56 -1.13
N ASP A 106 -7.88 -5.00 -1.71
CA ASP A 106 -7.26 -4.36 -2.85
C ASP A 106 -8.09 -4.53 -4.13
N LYS A 107 -8.56 -5.73 -4.44
CA LYS A 107 -9.44 -6.00 -5.58
C LYS A 107 -10.76 -5.25 -5.45
N TYR A 108 -11.29 -5.14 -4.24
CA TYR A 108 -12.51 -4.38 -3.97
C TYR A 108 -12.40 -2.91 -4.42
N LYS A 109 -11.24 -2.25 -4.17
CA LYS A 109 -11.01 -0.86 -4.61
C LYS A 109 -11.14 -0.69 -6.12
N TYR A 110 -10.61 -1.64 -6.88
CA TYR A 110 -10.68 -1.64 -8.34
C TYR A 110 -12.10 -1.88 -8.86
N ILE A 111 -12.83 -2.81 -8.24
CA ILE A 111 -14.25 -3.05 -8.56
C ILE A 111 -15.08 -1.78 -8.28
N LYS A 112 -14.89 -1.17 -7.11
CA LYS A 112 -15.61 0.06 -6.71
C LYS A 112 -15.32 1.23 -7.64
N ALA A 113 -14.11 1.29 -8.18
CA ALA A 113 -13.69 2.31 -9.10
C ALA A 113 -14.01 2.00 -10.58
N ASP A 114 -14.59 0.86 -10.90
CA ASP A 114 -14.78 0.40 -12.27
C ASP A 114 -13.46 0.42 -13.09
N VAL A 115 -12.39 -0.10 -12.49
CA VAL A 115 -11.06 -0.19 -13.10
C VAL A 115 -10.63 -1.64 -13.18
N PRO A 116 -10.15 -2.12 -14.34
CA PRO A 116 -9.66 -3.49 -14.46
C PRO A 116 -8.54 -3.78 -13.45
N PHE A 117 -8.64 -4.89 -12.71
CA PHE A 117 -7.76 -5.18 -11.60
C PHE A 117 -6.27 -5.31 -12.00
N PHE A 118 -5.98 -5.70 -13.23
CA PHE A 118 -4.60 -5.77 -13.73
C PHE A 118 -3.87 -4.41 -13.72
N TYR A 119 -4.58 -3.29 -13.63
CA TYR A 119 -3.96 -1.97 -13.43
C TYR A 119 -3.19 -1.89 -12.11
N LYS A 120 -3.48 -2.72 -11.11
CA LYS A 120 -2.73 -2.78 -9.86
C LYS A 120 -1.20 -2.81 -10.09
N TRP A 121 -0.75 -3.50 -11.11
CA TRP A 121 0.68 -3.67 -11.46
C TRP A 121 1.23 -2.56 -12.38
N LYS A 122 0.58 -1.40 -12.40
CA LYS A 122 1.01 -0.20 -13.14
C LYS A 122 1.59 0.89 -12.24
N LEU A 123 2.05 0.54 -11.03
CA LEU A 123 2.59 1.52 -10.07
C LEU A 123 3.81 2.27 -10.63
N ASN A 124 4.67 1.60 -11.39
CA ASN A 124 5.82 2.21 -12.05
C ASN A 124 5.44 3.36 -13.01
N GLU A 125 4.24 3.32 -13.58
CA GLU A 125 3.73 4.39 -14.45
C GLU A 125 3.12 5.56 -13.63
N CYS A 126 2.88 5.36 -12.33
CA CYS A 126 2.29 6.36 -11.45
C CYS A 126 3.32 7.28 -10.80
N ILE A 127 4.51 6.76 -10.52
CA ILE A 127 5.51 7.40 -9.66
C ILE A 127 6.68 7.96 -10.47
N LYS A 128 7.20 9.08 -10.00
CA LYS A 128 8.49 9.63 -10.42
C LYS A 128 9.52 9.25 -9.37
N ARG A 129 10.48 8.41 -9.73
CA ARG A 129 11.55 7.99 -8.80
C ARG A 129 12.52 9.15 -8.53
N ASP A 130 12.98 9.25 -7.30
CA ASP A 130 14.07 10.13 -6.88
C ASP A 130 15.34 9.29 -6.66
N THR A 131 16.07 9.06 -7.75
CA THR A 131 17.26 8.21 -7.73
C THR A 131 18.34 8.75 -6.81
N LYS A 132 18.43 10.07 -6.60
CA LYS A 132 19.39 10.66 -5.67
C LYS A 132 19.09 10.26 -4.23
N ARG A 133 17.83 10.38 -3.80
CA ARG A 133 17.42 9.95 -2.45
C ARG A 133 17.54 8.44 -2.28
N GLU A 134 17.20 7.67 -3.30
CA GLU A 134 17.40 6.22 -3.29
C GLU A 134 18.89 5.86 -3.14
N ASP A 135 19.80 6.59 -3.79
CA ASP A 135 21.25 6.40 -3.67
C ASP A 135 21.75 6.78 -2.26
N GLU A 136 21.24 7.87 -1.69
CA GLU A 136 21.57 8.28 -0.32
C GLU A 136 21.19 7.18 0.69
N ILE A 137 19.97 6.64 0.61
CA ILE A 137 19.51 5.56 1.48
C ILE A 137 20.30 4.26 1.22
N PHE A 138 20.55 3.92 -0.04
CA PHE A 138 21.34 2.74 -0.39
C PHE A 138 22.75 2.80 0.22
N ASN A 139 23.47 3.90 0.02
CA ASN A 139 24.84 4.07 0.53
C ASN A 139 24.90 4.12 2.06
N LYS A 140 23.84 4.61 2.70
CA LYS A 140 23.73 4.63 4.16
C LYS A 140 23.63 3.24 4.75
N PHE A 141 22.81 2.37 4.18
CA PHE A 141 22.43 1.08 4.78
C PHE A 141 23.15 -0.13 4.21
N VAL A 142 23.46 -0.15 2.92
CA VAL A 142 24.10 -1.30 2.27
C VAL A 142 25.61 -1.26 2.45
N LYS A 143 26.16 -2.27 3.14
CA LYS A 143 27.60 -2.43 3.40
C LYS A 143 28.16 -3.73 2.78
N ASN A 144 27.29 -4.62 2.34
CA ASN A 144 27.62 -5.91 1.74
C ASN A 144 26.73 -6.13 0.52
N GLU A 145 27.28 -6.64 -0.57
CA GLU A 145 26.52 -6.98 -1.79
C GLU A 145 25.53 -8.14 -1.56
N ASN A 146 25.83 -9.02 -0.62
CA ASN A 146 24.94 -10.07 -0.17
C ASN A 146 24.10 -9.55 1.00
N PHE A 147 22.91 -9.06 0.68
CA PHE A 147 21.99 -8.58 1.72
C PHE A 147 20.56 -9.00 1.45
N VAL A 148 19.81 -9.06 2.53
CA VAL A 148 18.38 -9.27 2.55
C VAL A 148 17.70 -8.06 3.16
N VAL A 149 16.45 -7.84 2.76
CA VAL A 149 15.62 -6.77 3.32
C VAL A 149 14.49 -7.37 4.13
N THR A 150 14.27 -6.82 5.30
CA THR A 150 13.14 -7.17 6.15
C THR A 150 12.21 -5.98 6.35
N HIS A 151 10.91 -6.21 6.30
CA HIS A 151 9.90 -5.26 6.73
C HIS A 151 8.79 -6.00 7.49
N LEU A 152 9.03 -6.21 8.78
CA LEU A 152 8.20 -7.06 9.64
C LEU A 152 7.19 -6.27 10.47
N LYS A 153 7.42 -4.95 10.59
CA LYS A 153 6.56 -4.06 11.37
C LYS A 153 5.48 -3.44 10.48
N ALA A 154 4.23 -3.64 10.85
CA ALA A 154 3.09 -2.94 10.28
C ALA A 154 2.47 -2.01 11.35
N SER A 155 1.42 -1.26 11.00
CA SER A 155 0.83 -0.24 11.87
C SER A 155 0.49 -0.72 13.30
N ILE A 156 0.02 -1.94 13.46
CA ILE A 156 -0.44 -2.51 14.73
C ILE A 156 0.12 -3.90 15.05
N HIS A 157 0.96 -4.47 14.17
CA HIS A 157 1.50 -5.82 14.33
C HIS A 157 2.96 -5.89 13.93
N THR A 158 3.72 -6.72 14.64
CA THR A 158 5.07 -7.11 14.25
C THR A 158 5.05 -8.60 13.94
N ALA A 159 5.48 -8.98 12.75
CA ALA A 159 5.65 -10.36 12.35
C ALA A 159 7.02 -10.89 12.81
N ALA A 160 7.12 -12.19 12.98
CA ALA A 160 8.38 -12.88 13.21
C ALA A 160 8.45 -14.16 12.36
N PHE A 161 9.65 -14.54 11.96
CA PHE A 161 9.91 -15.74 11.20
C PHE A 161 11.24 -16.37 11.64
N ASP A 162 11.50 -17.59 11.15
CA ASP A 162 12.74 -18.29 11.46
C ASP A 162 13.92 -17.65 10.71
N LEU A 163 14.81 -16.98 11.45
CA LEU A 163 16.00 -16.34 10.90
C LEU A 163 17.00 -17.31 10.26
N SER A 164 16.89 -18.61 10.53
CA SER A 164 17.73 -19.64 9.86
C SER A 164 17.49 -19.70 8.34
N LEU A 165 16.40 -19.11 7.85
CA LEU A 165 16.13 -18.95 6.42
C LEU A 165 17.08 -17.94 5.73
N ILE A 166 17.80 -17.13 6.50
CA ILE A 166 18.77 -16.17 5.99
C ILE A 166 20.18 -16.76 6.13
N PRO A 167 20.96 -16.85 5.04
CA PRO A 167 22.38 -17.27 5.12
C PRO A 167 23.17 -16.37 6.07
N LYS A 168 24.07 -16.97 6.85
CA LYS A 168 24.82 -16.30 7.92
C LYS A 168 25.74 -15.16 7.44
N ASP A 169 26.17 -15.22 6.19
CA ASP A 169 27.05 -14.24 5.54
C ASP A 169 26.28 -13.06 4.92
N PHE A 170 24.94 -13.08 4.99
CA PHE A 170 24.13 -12.00 4.46
C PHE A 170 23.93 -10.88 5.49
N GLN A 171 24.06 -9.65 5.03
CA GLN A 171 23.65 -8.48 5.81
C GLN A 171 22.12 -8.43 5.87
N ILE A 172 21.54 -8.21 7.05
CA ILE A 172 20.12 -7.97 7.22
C ILE A 172 19.89 -6.46 7.31
N ILE A 173 19.03 -5.94 6.43
CA ILE A 173 18.62 -4.54 6.39
C ILE A 173 17.15 -4.46 6.72
N GLU A 174 16.81 -3.87 7.87
CA GLU A 174 15.42 -3.58 8.23
C GLU A 174 15.01 -2.22 7.67
N ILE A 175 13.88 -2.18 6.95
CA ILE A 175 13.31 -0.91 6.48
C ILE A 175 12.84 -0.11 7.69
N SER A 176 13.40 1.09 7.83
CA SER A 176 13.12 2.03 8.92
C SER A 176 12.31 3.24 8.43
N ASN A 177 12.13 4.21 9.32
CA ASN A 177 11.49 5.50 9.00
C ASN A 177 12.47 6.53 8.40
N ASP A 178 13.67 6.11 8.01
CA ASP A 178 14.64 6.96 7.31
C ASP A 178 14.14 7.19 5.87
N GLY A 179 13.67 8.38 5.61
CA GLY A 179 13.09 8.72 4.32
C GLY A 179 11.64 8.25 4.13
N PHE A 180 11.15 8.44 2.93
CA PHE A 180 9.82 7.98 2.52
C PHE A 180 9.89 6.55 1.97
N VAL A 181 8.76 5.85 1.95
CA VAL A 181 8.71 4.45 1.50
C VAL A 181 9.26 4.23 0.09
N LEU A 182 9.16 5.21 -0.79
CA LEU A 182 9.68 5.12 -2.16
C LEU A 182 11.20 5.39 -2.24
N ASP A 183 11.83 5.96 -1.21
CA ASP A 183 13.29 6.13 -1.14
C ASP A 183 14.03 4.78 -0.99
N TRP A 184 13.32 3.74 -0.56
CA TRP A 184 13.86 2.39 -0.34
C TRP A 184 13.87 1.50 -1.59
N LEU A 185 13.35 1.98 -2.73
CA LEU A 185 13.15 1.15 -3.92
C LEU A 185 14.44 0.52 -4.43
N LYS A 186 15.53 1.28 -4.48
CA LYS A 186 16.84 0.74 -4.92
C LYS A 186 17.33 -0.39 -4.01
N ILE A 187 17.16 -0.27 -2.70
CA ILE A 187 17.53 -1.34 -1.74
C ILE A 187 16.67 -2.58 -1.99
N ILE A 188 15.36 -2.41 -2.15
CA ILE A 188 14.44 -3.52 -2.42
C ILE A 188 14.80 -4.23 -3.72
N GLU A 189 15.06 -3.48 -4.78
CA GLU A 189 15.41 -4.05 -6.10
C GLU A 189 16.75 -4.79 -6.11
N LYS A 190 17.71 -4.38 -5.28
CA LYS A 190 19.06 -4.97 -5.22
C LYS A 190 19.21 -6.09 -4.19
N ALA A 191 18.26 -6.22 -3.27
CA ALA A 191 18.28 -7.28 -2.27
C ALA A 191 18.22 -8.68 -2.92
N LYS A 192 18.92 -9.65 -2.35
CA LYS A 192 18.85 -11.05 -2.79
C LYS A 192 17.53 -11.71 -2.36
N MET A 193 17.04 -11.36 -1.18
CA MET A 193 15.80 -11.87 -0.61
C MET A 193 15.05 -10.76 0.11
N LEU A 194 13.72 -10.85 0.11
CA LEU A 194 12.83 -9.91 0.79
C LEU A 194 11.94 -10.69 1.76
N PHE A 195 11.89 -10.28 3.01
CA PHE A 195 11.02 -10.84 4.04
C PHE A 195 10.04 -9.77 4.51
N MET A 196 8.78 -9.87 4.09
CA MET A 196 7.82 -8.78 4.31
C MET A 196 6.51 -9.29 4.87
N THR A 197 5.99 -8.57 5.86
CA THR A 197 4.61 -8.76 6.30
C THR A 197 3.64 -7.94 5.43
N ASN A 198 2.34 -8.12 5.62
CA ASN A 198 1.31 -7.29 4.98
C ASN A 198 1.48 -5.80 5.39
N SER A 199 2.10 -5.05 4.53
CA SER A 199 2.52 -3.67 4.76
C SER A 199 2.55 -2.87 3.46
N VAL A 200 2.78 -1.57 3.55
CA VAL A 200 2.99 -0.71 2.37
C VAL A 200 4.12 -1.23 1.48
N MET A 201 5.22 -1.70 2.08
CA MET A 201 6.40 -2.17 1.33
C MET A 201 6.11 -3.45 0.55
N ALA A 202 5.40 -4.42 1.15
CA ALA A 202 4.99 -5.63 0.44
C ALA A 202 4.08 -5.30 -0.76
N ASN A 203 3.16 -4.35 -0.59
CA ASN A 203 2.27 -3.92 -1.68
C ASN A 203 3.03 -3.19 -2.80
N ILE A 204 3.96 -2.30 -2.48
CA ILE A 204 4.81 -1.62 -3.47
C ILE A 204 5.66 -2.65 -4.22
N THR A 205 6.31 -3.57 -3.51
CA THR A 205 7.13 -4.65 -4.09
C THR A 205 6.33 -5.50 -5.07
N GLU A 206 5.10 -5.86 -4.70
CA GLU A 206 4.19 -6.60 -5.56
C GLU A 206 3.80 -5.79 -6.80
N GLN A 207 3.37 -4.53 -6.61
CA GLN A 207 2.90 -3.68 -7.70
C GLN A 207 3.99 -3.32 -8.71
N LEU A 208 5.25 -3.25 -8.28
CA LEU A 208 6.40 -3.01 -9.15
C LEU A 208 6.93 -4.28 -9.83
N ASN A 209 6.38 -5.44 -9.51
CA ASN A 209 6.80 -6.74 -10.06
C ASN A 209 8.32 -6.98 -9.91
N ILE A 210 8.85 -6.67 -8.74
CA ILE A 210 10.28 -6.83 -8.46
C ILE A 210 10.65 -8.32 -8.48
N ASN A 211 11.68 -8.67 -9.25
CA ASN A 211 12.06 -10.06 -9.53
C ASN A 211 13.14 -10.58 -8.55
N ASN A 212 12.83 -10.61 -7.25
CA ASN A 212 13.68 -11.15 -6.19
C ASN A 212 13.00 -12.37 -5.56
N THR A 213 13.73 -13.16 -4.78
CA THR A 213 13.10 -14.13 -3.89
C THR A 213 12.34 -13.40 -2.79
N LYS A 214 11.01 -13.57 -2.76
CA LYS A 214 10.11 -12.84 -1.84
C LYS A 214 9.42 -13.78 -0.89
N TYR A 215 9.57 -13.52 0.41
CA TYR A 215 8.90 -14.24 1.48
C TYR A 215 7.81 -13.35 2.09
N TYR A 216 6.59 -13.88 2.13
CA TYR A 216 5.46 -13.20 2.72
C TYR A 216 5.09 -13.81 4.07
N ILE A 217 5.03 -12.96 5.09
CA ILE A 217 4.68 -13.34 6.45
C ILE A 217 3.31 -12.73 6.77
N PRO A 218 2.22 -13.52 6.78
CA PRO A 218 0.87 -13.00 7.03
C PRO A 218 0.74 -12.41 8.43
N ARG A 219 -0.06 -11.34 8.59
CA ARG A 219 -0.29 -10.71 9.89
C ARG A 219 -1.24 -11.49 10.78
N THR A 220 -2.42 -11.81 10.29
CA THR A 220 -3.49 -12.38 11.13
C THR A 220 -4.34 -13.42 10.42
N ASN A 221 -4.98 -13.12 9.31
CA ASN A 221 -5.81 -14.09 8.62
C ASN A 221 -5.75 -13.92 7.09
N ILE A 222 -6.22 -14.93 6.39
CA ILE A 222 -6.14 -15.05 4.94
C ILE A 222 -6.96 -13.96 4.24
N PHE A 223 -8.07 -13.54 4.81
CA PHE A 223 -9.04 -12.64 4.15
C PHE A 223 -8.56 -11.17 4.08
N ASN A 224 -7.65 -10.77 4.95
CA ASN A 224 -7.11 -9.41 4.98
C ASN A 224 -5.78 -9.26 4.22
N ASN A 225 -5.40 -10.26 3.42
CA ASN A 225 -4.21 -10.16 2.60
C ASN A 225 -4.55 -9.60 1.23
N PRO A 226 -3.67 -8.75 0.66
CA PRO A 226 -3.78 -8.33 -0.72
C PRO A 226 -3.50 -9.50 -1.66
N ILE A 227 -3.92 -9.37 -2.92
CA ILE A 227 -3.59 -10.35 -3.95
C ILE A 227 -2.15 -10.16 -4.38
N PHE A 228 -1.36 -11.21 -4.21
CA PHE A 228 0.01 -11.34 -4.70
C PHE A 228 0.07 -12.40 -5.80
N ILE A 229 0.60 -12.04 -6.97
CA ILE A 229 0.77 -12.96 -8.12
C ILE A 229 2.25 -13.16 -8.49
N ASN A 230 3.16 -12.36 -7.95
CA ASN A 230 4.56 -12.31 -8.36
C ASN A 230 5.45 -13.23 -7.48
N ASN A 231 5.16 -14.52 -7.45
CA ASN A 231 6.00 -15.57 -6.88
C ASN A 231 6.44 -15.34 -5.43
N TRP A 232 5.50 -15.04 -4.54
CA TRP A 232 5.76 -14.96 -3.11
C TRP A 232 5.74 -16.34 -2.46
N ILE A 233 6.76 -16.62 -1.65
CA ILE A 233 6.84 -17.79 -0.80
C ILE A 233 6.19 -17.45 0.54
N TRP A 234 5.10 -18.12 0.89
CA TRP A 234 4.41 -17.89 2.14
C TRP A 234 5.07 -18.67 3.27
N ILE A 235 5.46 -17.97 4.34
CA ILE A 235 6.08 -18.57 5.52
C ILE A 235 5.28 -18.24 6.77
N LYS A 236 5.38 -19.13 7.76
CA LYS A 236 4.64 -19.00 9.02
C LYS A 236 5.10 -17.76 9.80
N ASN A 237 4.14 -16.99 10.30
CA ASN A 237 4.40 -15.95 11.29
C ASN A 237 4.46 -16.60 12.68
N GLN A 238 5.61 -16.54 13.33
CA GLN A 238 5.83 -17.13 14.67
C GLN A 238 5.09 -16.39 15.79
N ASN A 239 4.69 -15.14 15.56
CA ASN A 239 3.93 -14.34 16.52
C ASN A 239 2.41 -14.58 16.45
N ILE A 240 1.94 -15.43 15.54
CA ILE A 240 0.51 -15.75 15.44
C ILE A 240 0.24 -17.03 16.23
N ASP A 241 -0.56 -16.91 17.28
CA ASP A 241 -1.13 -18.10 17.95
C ASP A 241 -2.05 -18.84 16.97
N PRO A 242 -1.78 -20.11 16.65
CA PRO A 242 -2.63 -20.91 15.75
C PRO A 242 -4.09 -20.98 16.22
N LYS A 243 -4.34 -20.83 17.52
CA LYS A 243 -5.69 -20.87 18.10
C LYS A 243 -6.48 -19.56 17.90
N THR A 244 -5.80 -18.42 17.73
CA THR A 244 -6.48 -17.12 17.53
C THR A 244 -6.89 -16.87 16.09
N ASN A 245 -6.35 -17.63 15.14
CA ASN A 245 -6.63 -17.46 13.71
C ASN A 245 -7.99 -17.97 13.24
N LEU A 246 -8.70 -18.76 14.04
CA LEU A 246 -9.99 -19.37 13.69
C LEU A 246 -11.19 -18.72 14.40
N THR A 247 -10.97 -17.83 15.35
CA THR A 247 -12.04 -17.32 16.24
C THR A 247 -12.74 -16.06 15.76
N GLY A 248 -12.40 -15.52 14.60
CA GLY A 248 -13.09 -14.37 14.00
C GLY A 248 -14.30 -14.70 13.13
N ILE A 249 -14.48 -15.95 12.76
CA ILE A 249 -15.63 -16.41 11.97
C ILE A 249 -16.33 -17.50 12.80
N LYS A 250 -17.38 -17.14 13.50
CA LYS A 250 -18.40 -18.10 13.94
C LYS A 250 -19.21 -18.44 12.69
N PHE A 251 -19.05 -19.66 12.21
CA PHE A 251 -19.97 -20.27 11.25
C PHE A 251 -21.34 -20.47 11.88
#